data_33d692fe1135458e749d3da10c0e6713
#
_entry.id   33d692fe1135458e749d3da10c0e6713
#
_cell.length_a   1.000
_cell.length_b   1.000
_cell.length_c   1.000
_cell.angle_alpha   90.00
_cell.angle_beta   90.00
_cell.angle_gamma   90.00
#
_symmetry.space_group_name_H-M   'P 1'
#
loop_
_entity.id
_entity.type
_entity.pdbx_description
1 polymer ?
#
loop_
_entity_poly.entity_id
_entity_poly.type
_entity_poly.pdbx_seq_one_letter_code
_entity_poly.pdbx_strand_id
1 'polypeptide(L)'
;MNKIFIIVLFFVYGCLDNTSDLTMQTLTHDNVVREYYVSYPENIDGPVPLIINMHGFASHAIDQKDYSQMDSYAHSRGVAVVYPEGISRSWNVGTEGSLTNEDDVGFISTLIDSIATDFDIDLDRIYACGMSNGGYMSYELICNLSDKITAFGS
;
A
#
# COMPACT_ATOMS: atom_id res chain seq x y z
N MET A 1 -28.34 49.26 37.46
CA MET A 1 -28.09 48.98 36.06
C MET A 1 -27.23 47.72 35.98
N ASN A 2 -27.87 46.56 35.79
CA ASN A 2 -27.18 45.26 35.69
C ASN A 2 -26.74 45.07 34.25
N LYS A 3 -25.43 44.99 34.02
CA LYS A 3 -24.84 44.63 32.72
C LYS A 3 -24.84 43.10 32.59
N ILE A 4 -25.67 42.60 31.67
CA ILE A 4 -25.69 41.20 31.28
C ILE A 4 -24.53 41.00 30.29
N PHE A 5 -23.54 40.19 30.69
CA PHE A 5 -22.47 39.72 29.77
C PHE A 5 -22.99 38.45 29.08
N ILE A 6 -23.21 38.53 27.77
CA ILE A 6 -23.48 37.36 26.93
C ILE A 6 -22.14 36.80 26.48
N ILE A 7 -21.80 35.63 27.01
CA ILE A 7 -20.64 34.85 26.52
C ILE A 7 -21.13 34.02 25.33
N VAL A 8 -20.70 34.39 24.11
CA VAL A 8 -20.93 33.59 22.92
C VAL A 8 -19.82 32.57 22.85
N LEU A 9 -20.11 31.29 23.16
CA LEU A 9 -19.21 30.18 22.91
C LEU A 9 -19.25 29.81 21.41
N PHE A 10 -18.20 30.15 20.71
CA PHE A 10 -17.96 29.58 19.38
C PHE A 10 -17.48 28.13 19.53
N PHE A 11 -18.35 27.17 19.26
CA PHE A 11 -17.94 25.81 19.00
C PHE A 11 -17.30 25.78 17.62
N VAL A 12 -15.97 25.80 17.57
CA VAL A 12 -15.25 25.44 16.36
C VAL A 12 -15.35 23.92 16.23
N TYR A 13 -16.26 23.45 15.39
CA TYR A 13 -16.19 22.09 14.89
C TYR A 13 -14.94 21.99 14.01
N GLY A 14 -13.82 21.61 14.60
CA GLY A 14 -12.69 21.13 13.82
C GLY A 14 -13.16 19.83 13.14
N CYS A 15 -13.22 19.81 11.81
CA CYS A 15 -13.09 18.58 11.08
C CYS A 15 -11.77 17.96 11.54
N LEU A 16 -11.86 16.89 12.33
CA LEU A 16 -10.76 15.97 12.47
C LEU A 16 -10.69 15.25 11.13
N ASP A 17 -9.88 15.76 10.22
CA ASP A 17 -9.36 14.95 9.14
C ASP A 17 -8.58 13.82 9.81
N ASN A 18 -9.24 12.68 9.90
CA ASN A 18 -8.60 11.43 10.35
C ASN A 18 -7.77 10.88 9.18
N THR A 19 -6.82 11.68 8.70
CA THR A 19 -5.71 11.18 7.92
C THR A 19 -4.81 10.47 8.92
N SER A 20 -4.97 9.17 9.08
CA SER A 20 -3.90 8.36 9.62
C SER A 20 -2.67 8.69 8.77
N ASP A 21 -1.72 9.43 9.36
CA ASP A 21 -0.45 9.75 8.71
C ASP A 21 0.20 8.40 8.35
N LEU A 22 0.10 8.03 7.06
CA LEU A 22 0.75 6.83 6.57
C LEU A 22 2.25 7.06 6.71
N THR A 23 2.85 6.37 7.66
CA THR A 23 4.29 6.43 7.86
C THR A 23 4.96 5.48 6.87
N MET A 24 5.94 5.99 6.13
CA MET A 24 6.81 5.18 5.29
C MET A 24 7.55 4.17 6.17
N GLN A 25 7.50 2.92 5.77
CA GLN A 25 8.18 1.79 6.40
C GLN A 25 9.29 1.28 5.51
N THR A 26 10.22 0.54 6.07
CA THR A 26 11.35 -0.03 5.33
C THR A 26 11.58 -1.49 5.71
N LEU A 27 12.04 -2.28 4.75
CA LEU A 27 12.65 -3.59 4.98
C LEU A 27 13.92 -3.73 4.15
N THR A 28 14.77 -4.69 4.48
CA THR A 28 15.96 -4.99 3.68
C THR A 28 15.73 -6.29 2.91
N HIS A 29 15.90 -6.24 1.58
CA HIS A 29 15.91 -7.39 0.70
C HIS A 29 17.19 -7.35 -0.13
N ASP A 30 17.95 -8.45 -0.16
CA ASP A 30 19.25 -8.60 -0.85
C ASP A 30 20.25 -7.45 -0.56
N ASN A 31 20.33 -7.00 0.70
CA ASN A 31 21.13 -5.86 1.17
C ASN A 31 20.70 -4.50 0.61
N VAL A 32 19.55 -4.41 -0.04
CA VAL A 32 18.91 -3.17 -0.51
C VAL A 32 17.81 -2.78 0.45
N VAL A 33 17.82 -1.54 0.93
CA VAL A 33 16.71 -1.00 1.73
C VAL A 33 15.57 -0.67 0.77
N ARG A 34 14.40 -1.26 1.04
CA ARG A 34 13.18 -1.08 0.25
C ARG A 34 12.14 -0.35 1.11
N GLU A 35 11.43 0.55 0.49
CA GLU A 35 10.42 1.41 1.12
C GLU A 35 9.01 0.97 0.75
N TYR A 36 8.05 1.21 1.64
CA TYR A 36 6.64 0.92 1.37
C TYR A 36 5.72 1.66 2.35
N TYR A 37 4.45 1.78 1.99
CA TYR A 37 3.39 2.28 2.87
C TYR A 37 2.35 1.21 3.07
N VAL A 38 1.87 1.03 4.32
CA VAL A 38 0.76 0.11 4.64
C VAL A 38 -0.44 0.92 5.07
N SER A 39 -1.57 0.65 4.45
CA SER A 39 -2.88 1.16 4.81
C SER A 39 -3.73 0.01 5.32
N TYR A 40 -3.96 -0.04 6.65
CA TYR A 40 -4.66 -1.15 7.31
C TYR A 40 -6.02 -0.68 7.81
N PRO A 41 -7.12 -1.45 7.60
CA PRO A 41 -8.45 -1.06 8.05
C PRO A 41 -8.57 -1.12 9.57
N GLU A 42 -9.27 -0.15 10.14
CA GLU A 42 -9.54 -0.09 11.57
C GLU A 42 -10.77 -0.94 11.96
N ASN A 43 -10.80 -1.38 13.22
CA ASN A 43 -11.95 -2.06 13.83
C ASN A 43 -12.43 -3.31 13.07
N ILE A 44 -11.50 -4.10 12.56
CA ILE A 44 -11.77 -5.39 11.92
C ILE A 44 -11.36 -6.52 12.87
N ASP A 45 -12.22 -7.50 13.03
CA ASP A 45 -11.94 -8.71 13.77
C ASP A 45 -11.43 -9.81 12.82
N GLY A 46 -10.27 -10.38 13.14
CA GLY A 46 -9.64 -11.48 12.39
C GLY A 46 -8.84 -11.05 11.16
N PRO A 47 -8.23 -12.04 10.46
CA PRO A 47 -7.29 -11.78 9.38
C PRO A 47 -7.96 -11.14 8.16
N VAL A 48 -7.30 -10.13 7.60
CA VAL A 48 -7.78 -9.34 6.46
C VAL A 48 -7.05 -9.69 5.17
N PRO A 49 -7.70 -9.63 3.99
CA PRO A 49 -7.04 -9.71 2.70
C PRO A 49 -6.04 -8.55 2.52
N LEU A 50 -5.00 -8.77 1.71
CA LEU A 50 -4.02 -7.76 1.34
C LEU A 50 -4.03 -7.51 -0.17
N ILE A 51 -4.04 -6.23 -0.56
CA ILE A 51 -3.80 -5.80 -1.94
C ILE A 51 -2.41 -5.14 -2.01
N ILE A 52 -1.57 -5.60 -2.93
CA ILE A 52 -0.30 -4.98 -3.29
C ILE A 52 -0.57 -4.08 -4.49
N ASN A 53 -0.45 -2.75 -4.33
CA ASN A 53 -0.79 -1.78 -5.37
C ASN A 53 0.47 -1.03 -5.82
N MET A 54 0.97 -1.36 -7.01
CA MET A 54 2.26 -0.94 -7.52
C MET A 54 2.17 0.24 -8.48
N HIS A 55 3.03 1.23 -8.29
CA HIS A 55 3.09 2.45 -9.11
C HIS A 55 3.60 2.19 -10.53
N GLY A 56 3.30 3.12 -11.44
CA GLY A 56 3.84 3.13 -12.79
C GLY A 56 5.27 3.65 -12.86
N PHE A 57 5.89 3.51 -14.03
CA PHE A 57 7.23 4.07 -14.28
C PHE A 57 7.29 5.57 -13.98
N ALA A 58 8.40 6.00 -13.37
CA ALA A 58 8.70 7.38 -12.97
C ALA A 58 7.74 7.98 -11.91
N SER A 59 6.89 7.16 -11.28
CA SER A 59 6.01 7.52 -10.17
C SER A 59 6.56 7.00 -8.84
N HIS A 60 5.88 7.29 -7.75
CA HIS A 60 6.19 6.83 -6.40
C HIS A 60 5.02 6.07 -5.77
N ALA A 61 5.31 5.31 -4.72
CA ALA A 61 4.31 4.58 -3.95
C ALA A 61 3.20 5.50 -3.40
N ILE A 62 3.58 6.67 -2.89
CA ILE A 62 2.62 7.65 -2.38
C ILE A 62 1.74 8.24 -3.48
N ASP A 63 2.30 8.50 -4.68
CA ASP A 63 1.52 8.98 -5.83
C ASP A 63 0.51 7.94 -6.28
N GLN A 64 0.88 6.64 -6.25
CA GLN A 64 -0.02 5.53 -6.59
C GLN A 64 -1.18 5.44 -5.61
N LYS A 65 -0.91 5.60 -4.32
CA LYS A 65 -1.95 5.67 -3.29
C LYS A 65 -2.93 6.80 -3.59
N ASP A 66 -2.41 8.02 -3.80
CA ASP A 66 -3.21 9.22 -4.02
C ASP A 66 -3.98 9.13 -5.36
N TYR A 67 -3.36 8.57 -6.40
CA TYR A 67 -3.99 8.37 -7.70
C TYR A 67 -5.11 7.33 -7.65
N SER A 68 -4.85 6.17 -7.04
CA SER A 68 -5.81 5.06 -7.05
C SER A 68 -6.98 5.28 -6.06
N GLN A 69 -6.75 6.06 -4.99
CA GLN A 69 -7.67 6.25 -3.86
C GLN A 69 -8.24 4.92 -3.32
N MET A 70 -7.45 3.86 -3.40
CA MET A 70 -7.91 2.50 -3.10
C MET A 70 -8.24 2.30 -1.64
N ASP A 71 -7.59 3.03 -0.72
CA ASP A 71 -7.74 2.86 0.73
C ASP A 71 -9.20 2.90 1.17
N SER A 72 -9.96 3.92 0.77
CA SER A 72 -11.35 4.09 1.18
C SER A 72 -12.24 2.93 0.72
N TYR A 73 -11.99 2.43 -0.49
CA TYR A 73 -12.70 1.29 -1.06
C TYR A 73 -12.32 -0.03 -0.38
N ALA A 74 -11.03 -0.24 -0.17
CA ALA A 74 -10.49 -1.44 0.47
C ALA A 74 -10.93 -1.53 1.93
N HIS A 75 -10.75 -0.46 2.70
CA HIS A 75 -11.09 -0.42 4.12
C HIS A 75 -12.59 -0.63 4.37
N SER A 76 -13.47 -0.07 3.53
CA SER A 76 -14.91 -0.32 3.64
C SER A 76 -15.30 -1.79 3.46
N ARG A 77 -14.37 -2.64 3.00
CA ARG A 77 -14.52 -4.08 2.79
C ARG A 77 -13.60 -4.92 3.67
N GLY A 78 -12.93 -4.29 4.65
CA GLY A 78 -11.99 -4.95 5.55
C GLY A 78 -10.74 -5.48 4.83
N VAL A 79 -10.23 -4.77 3.84
CA VAL A 79 -9.06 -5.15 3.05
C VAL A 79 -7.91 -4.17 3.32
N ALA A 80 -6.72 -4.68 3.60
CA ALA A 80 -5.50 -3.89 3.71
C ALA A 80 -4.89 -3.60 2.33
N VAL A 81 -4.19 -2.48 2.21
CA VAL A 81 -3.45 -2.12 0.99
C VAL A 81 -2.01 -1.81 1.34
N VAL A 82 -1.06 -2.35 0.57
CA VAL A 82 0.35 -1.96 0.62
C VAL A 82 0.75 -1.31 -0.69
N TYR A 83 1.51 -0.22 -0.58
CA TYR A 83 2.06 0.52 -1.70
C TYR A 83 3.60 0.44 -1.62
N PRO A 84 4.23 -0.52 -2.31
CA PRO A 84 5.68 -0.64 -2.34
C PRO A 84 6.31 0.40 -3.28
N GLU A 85 7.56 0.80 -2.98
CA GLU A 85 8.38 1.66 -3.82
C GLU A 85 9.34 0.84 -4.66
N GLY A 86 9.33 1.06 -5.97
CA GLY A 86 10.27 0.47 -6.90
C GLY A 86 11.60 1.23 -6.95
N ILE A 87 12.73 0.52 -7.02
CA ILE A 87 14.05 1.15 -7.15
C ILE A 87 14.12 1.96 -8.44
N SER A 88 14.68 3.16 -8.35
CA SER A 88 14.72 4.13 -9.46
C SER A 88 13.33 4.44 -10.05
N ARG A 89 12.29 4.35 -9.24
CA ARG A 89 10.88 4.57 -9.62
C ARG A 89 10.43 3.65 -10.76
N SER A 90 10.85 2.39 -10.69
CA SER A 90 10.60 1.38 -11.72
C SER A 90 10.58 -0.01 -11.10
N TRP A 91 10.01 -0.95 -11.83
CA TRP A 91 9.98 -2.37 -11.50
C TRP A 91 10.77 -3.16 -12.54
N ASN A 92 11.54 -4.15 -12.10
CA ASN A 92 12.16 -5.14 -12.96
C ASN A 92 11.10 -6.17 -13.38
N VAL A 93 10.65 -6.05 -14.61
CA VAL A 93 9.60 -6.90 -15.20
C VAL A 93 10.17 -7.96 -16.15
N GLY A 94 11.42 -8.33 -15.96
CA GLY A 94 12.06 -9.44 -16.67
C GLY A 94 12.29 -9.21 -18.19
N THR A 95 12.11 -7.97 -18.69
CA THR A 95 12.28 -7.66 -20.11
C THR A 95 13.58 -6.90 -20.39
N GLU A 96 14.10 -7.04 -21.64
CA GLU A 96 15.16 -6.14 -22.12
C GLU A 96 14.66 -4.69 -22.06
N GLY A 97 15.34 -3.85 -21.29
CA GLY A 97 14.94 -2.45 -21.08
C GLY A 97 14.34 -2.15 -19.72
N SER A 98 14.26 -3.11 -18.80
CA SER A 98 14.06 -2.82 -17.38
C SER A 98 15.13 -1.84 -16.90
N LEU A 99 14.73 -0.77 -16.19
CA LEU A 99 15.64 0.26 -15.70
C LEU A 99 16.34 -0.12 -14.39
N THR A 100 15.97 -1.26 -13.84
CA THR A 100 16.56 -1.84 -12.63
C THR A 100 16.80 -3.32 -12.87
N ASN A 101 17.83 -3.87 -12.22
CA ASN A 101 18.10 -5.30 -12.19
C ASN A 101 17.83 -5.90 -10.80
N GLU A 102 17.13 -5.16 -9.95
CA GLU A 102 16.79 -5.61 -8.60
C GLU A 102 15.83 -6.80 -8.65
N ASP A 103 15.90 -7.65 -7.62
CA ASP A 103 14.95 -8.76 -7.45
C ASP A 103 13.64 -8.24 -6.83
N ASP A 104 12.80 -7.63 -7.67
CA ASP A 104 11.51 -7.10 -7.23
C ASP A 104 10.51 -8.20 -6.89
N VAL A 105 10.59 -9.37 -7.52
CA VAL A 105 9.74 -10.53 -7.18
C VAL A 105 10.06 -11.03 -5.78
N GLY A 106 11.33 -11.25 -5.47
CA GLY A 106 11.76 -11.64 -4.13
C GLY A 106 11.48 -10.57 -3.08
N PHE A 107 11.64 -9.29 -3.43
CA PHE A 107 11.24 -8.18 -2.55
C PHE A 107 9.76 -8.26 -2.18
N ILE A 108 8.85 -8.40 -3.14
CA ILE A 108 7.42 -8.47 -2.87
C ILE A 108 7.08 -9.72 -2.04
N SER A 109 7.74 -10.86 -2.31
CA SER A 109 7.58 -12.06 -1.47
C SER A 109 7.97 -11.79 -0.01
N THR A 110 9.12 -11.14 0.20
CA THR A 110 9.60 -10.76 1.55
C THR A 110 8.68 -9.74 2.21
N LEU A 111 8.15 -8.79 1.43
CA LEU A 111 7.21 -7.77 1.90
C LEU A 111 5.92 -8.39 2.43
N ILE A 112 5.34 -9.37 1.72
CA ILE A 112 4.15 -10.10 2.16
C ILE A 112 4.41 -10.76 3.53
N ASP A 113 5.52 -11.47 3.66
CA ASP A 113 5.89 -12.18 4.89
C ASP A 113 6.12 -11.18 6.06
N SER A 114 6.76 -10.03 5.78
CA SER A 114 6.99 -8.99 6.78
C SER A 114 5.68 -8.37 7.26
N ILE A 115 4.78 -8.01 6.34
CA ILE A 115 3.47 -7.41 6.69
C ILE A 115 2.63 -8.40 7.51
N ALA A 116 2.63 -9.68 7.16
CA ALA A 116 1.92 -10.71 7.91
C ALA A 116 2.47 -10.97 9.32
N THR A 117 3.71 -10.51 9.60
CA THR A 117 4.26 -10.55 10.96
C THR A 117 3.71 -9.43 11.84
N ASP A 118 3.47 -8.26 11.25
CA ASP A 118 3.09 -7.04 11.97
C ASP A 118 1.56 -6.82 11.99
N PHE A 119 0.84 -7.41 11.03
CA PHE A 119 -0.60 -7.27 10.84
C PHE A 119 -1.27 -8.63 10.67
N ASP A 120 -2.52 -8.74 11.10
CA ASP A 120 -3.32 -9.97 10.95
C ASP A 120 -3.81 -10.12 9.50
N ILE A 121 -2.96 -10.67 8.62
CA ILE A 121 -3.20 -10.82 7.19
C ILE A 121 -3.64 -12.26 6.88
N ASP A 122 -4.67 -12.39 6.05
CA ASP A 122 -5.09 -13.66 5.47
C ASP A 122 -4.21 -13.99 4.26
N LEU A 123 -3.26 -14.90 4.46
CA LEU A 123 -2.30 -15.31 3.43
C LEU A 123 -2.94 -16.07 2.25
N ASP A 124 -4.16 -16.56 2.39
CA ASP A 124 -4.91 -17.18 1.29
C ASP A 124 -5.61 -16.13 0.40
N ARG A 125 -5.59 -14.85 0.79
CA ARG A 125 -6.25 -13.75 0.08
C ARG A 125 -5.30 -12.58 -0.17
N ILE A 126 -4.21 -12.85 -0.88
CA ILE A 126 -3.24 -11.84 -1.32
C ILE A 126 -3.49 -11.52 -2.80
N TYR A 127 -3.58 -10.25 -3.12
CA TYR A 127 -3.86 -9.75 -4.47
C TYR A 127 -2.80 -8.76 -4.91
N ALA A 128 -2.51 -8.71 -6.22
CA ALA A 128 -1.57 -7.75 -6.80
C ALA A 128 -2.29 -6.90 -7.86
N CYS A 129 -2.00 -5.61 -7.89
CA CYS A 129 -2.42 -4.74 -8.99
C CYS A 129 -1.42 -3.60 -9.19
N GLY A 130 -1.54 -2.91 -10.30
CA GLY A 130 -0.68 -1.76 -10.57
C GLY A 130 -1.02 -1.06 -11.88
N MET A 131 -0.43 0.09 -12.07
CA MET A 131 -0.58 0.89 -13.28
C MET A 131 0.66 0.75 -14.17
N SER A 132 0.48 0.55 -15.48
CA SER A 132 1.58 0.57 -16.47
C SER A 132 2.72 -0.41 -16.08
N ASN A 133 3.92 0.08 -15.76
CA ASN A 133 5.05 -0.76 -15.28
C ASN A 133 4.69 -1.58 -14.04
N GLY A 134 3.90 -1.02 -13.08
CA GLY A 134 3.35 -1.77 -11.95
C GLY A 134 2.33 -2.84 -12.38
N GLY A 135 1.58 -2.59 -13.46
CA GLY A 135 0.71 -3.60 -14.07
C GLY A 135 1.52 -4.76 -14.67
N TYR A 136 2.62 -4.47 -15.39
CA TYR A 136 3.55 -5.52 -15.86
C TYR A 136 4.16 -6.30 -14.71
N MET A 137 4.51 -5.61 -13.61
CA MET A 137 5.00 -6.29 -12.41
C MET A 137 3.95 -7.23 -11.82
N SER A 138 2.65 -6.90 -11.89
CA SER A 138 1.58 -7.80 -11.46
C SER A 138 1.57 -9.13 -12.26
N TYR A 139 1.90 -9.11 -13.55
CA TYR A 139 2.08 -10.34 -14.34
C TYR A 139 3.31 -11.14 -13.89
N GLU A 140 4.44 -10.47 -13.63
CA GLU A 140 5.63 -11.14 -13.11
C GLU A 140 5.34 -11.82 -11.76
N LEU A 141 4.61 -11.15 -10.88
CA LEU A 141 4.25 -11.71 -9.58
C LEU A 141 3.38 -12.97 -9.71
N ILE A 142 2.33 -12.96 -10.52
CA ILE A 142 1.48 -14.15 -10.67
C ILE A 142 2.22 -15.31 -11.34
N CYS A 143 3.16 -15.03 -12.23
CA CYS A 143 3.96 -16.07 -12.86
C CYS A 143 4.98 -16.72 -11.92
N ASN A 144 5.52 -15.96 -10.96
CA ASN A 144 6.62 -16.40 -10.09
C ASN A 144 6.20 -16.67 -8.64
N LEU A 145 5.06 -16.11 -8.18
CA LEU A 145 4.56 -16.23 -6.81
C LEU A 145 3.10 -16.71 -6.78
N SER A 146 2.74 -17.63 -7.68
CA SER A 146 1.37 -18.19 -7.76
C SER A 146 0.96 -18.99 -6.53
N ASP A 147 1.90 -19.34 -5.67
CA ASP A 147 1.68 -19.96 -4.36
C ASP A 147 1.29 -18.93 -3.27
N LYS A 148 1.59 -17.65 -3.48
CA LYS A 148 1.27 -16.55 -2.56
C LYS A 148 0.18 -15.61 -3.11
N ILE A 149 0.18 -15.32 -4.41
CA ILE A 149 -0.75 -14.38 -5.04
C ILE A 149 -1.98 -15.11 -5.58
N THR A 150 -3.14 -14.82 -5.03
CA THR A 150 -4.41 -15.48 -5.38
C THR A 150 -5.00 -14.95 -6.69
N ALA A 151 -4.90 -13.64 -6.95
CA ALA A 151 -5.35 -13.01 -8.19
C ALA A 151 -4.63 -11.68 -8.42
N PHE A 152 -4.69 -11.19 -9.66
CA PHE A 152 -4.07 -9.91 -10.03
C PHE A 152 -4.95 -9.09 -10.98
N GLY A 153 -4.66 -7.78 -11.03
CA GLY A 153 -5.25 -6.80 -11.94
C GLY A 153 -4.16 -5.90 -12.56
N SER A 154 -4.34 -5.50 -13.80
CA SER A 154 -3.40 -4.68 -14.56
C SER A 154 -4.14 -3.60 -15.35
#